data_31ebc987227893454343777d7860653f
#
_entry.id   31ebc987227893454343777d7860653f
#
_cell.length_a   1.000
_cell.length_b   1.000
_cell.length_c   1.000
_cell.angle_alpha   90.00
_cell.angle_beta   90.00
_cell.angle_gamma   90.00
#
_symmetry.space_group_name_H-M   'P 1'
#
loop_
_entity.id
_entity.type
_entity.pdbx_description
1 polymer ?
#
loop_
_entity_poly.entity_id
_entity_poly.type
_entity_poly.pdbx_seq_one_letter_code
_entity_poly.pdbx_strand_id
1 'polypeptide(L)'
;MCLADSKRRHEPLRPRVSSGFAGRRELSTATQEQSRILVVDDEENLRNILVFQLRGEGFEVRGLGRGDETLPAALSWKPDLVLLDLMMPGMDGFGVCRALRGHESTQGLPIIVVTARGDAATRLQALVAGAHEFLVKPYAWEELLARIHAVLELAERHRGQASFIGLPGSAATEAEITRLLNGQEDFAFLSLDIDYFRRFNEKFGYERGDETVSMLSRLIQDVLEEYESSVCFVGHPGGDDFVVLVSPETAQPIAEELTRRFDSESRAFFSDRDLERGYYEIVNRSGRRESVPLLALTVAVVNHVRARELHPRRLADVAAELRCYGKSRPGNIVVTERRR
;
A
#
# COMPACT_ATOMS: atom_id res chain seq x y z
N MET A 1 54.27 74.19 2.86
CA MET A 1 54.93 74.45 4.18
C MET A 1 53.97 73.94 5.21
N CYS A 2 54.42 73.04 6.12
CA CYS A 2 53.76 72.41 7.26
C CYS A 2 52.64 71.42 6.97
N LEU A 3 52.87 70.15 7.01
CA LEU A 3 53.05 69.18 8.08
C LEU A 3 52.03 69.31 9.24
N ALA A 4 51.04 68.35 9.22
CA ALA A 4 50.47 67.92 10.51
C ALA A 4 50.03 66.43 10.31
N ASP A 5 50.68 65.68 11.13
CA ASP A 5 50.61 64.30 11.50
C ASP A 5 49.23 63.95 12.10
N SER A 6 48.56 62.87 11.71
CA SER A 6 47.51 62.30 12.52
C SER A 6 47.53 60.77 12.49
N LYS A 7 48.03 60.24 13.58
CA LYS A 7 48.00 58.84 13.94
C LYS A 7 46.56 58.32 13.93
N ARG A 8 46.21 57.41 13.03
CA ARG A 8 45.01 56.58 13.13
C ARG A 8 45.38 55.29 13.83
N ARG A 9 44.77 55.08 14.97
CA ARG A 9 44.79 53.84 15.74
C ARG A 9 44.02 52.76 14.99
N HIS A 10 44.62 51.62 14.76
CA HIS A 10 43.96 50.41 14.29
C HIS A 10 43.09 49.84 15.41
N GLU A 11 41.80 49.84 15.25
CA GLU A 11 40.82 49.06 16.00
C GLU A 11 40.66 47.69 15.33
N PRO A 12 40.65 46.57 16.09
CA PRO A 12 40.49 45.23 15.48
C PRO A 12 39.02 45.00 15.13
N LEU A 13 38.77 44.62 13.87
CA LEU A 13 37.48 44.16 13.34
C LEU A 13 36.98 42.94 14.12
N ARG A 14 35.91 43.09 14.88
CA ARG A 14 35.14 41.97 15.42
C ARG A 14 34.31 41.35 14.30
N PRO A 15 34.24 39.98 14.14
CA PRO A 15 33.38 39.35 13.15
C PRO A 15 31.90 39.56 13.54
N ARG A 16 31.13 40.11 12.60
CA ARG A 16 29.67 40.17 12.68
C ARG A 16 29.15 38.73 12.59
N VAL A 17 28.66 38.15 13.66
CA VAL A 17 27.81 36.99 13.69
C VAL A 17 26.44 37.44 13.17
N SER A 18 26.11 37.07 11.94
CA SER A 18 24.78 37.21 11.39
C SER A 18 23.85 36.23 12.09
N SER A 19 23.06 36.72 13.03
CA SER A 19 21.86 36.06 13.55
C SER A 19 20.80 36.03 12.44
N GLY A 20 20.61 34.87 11.81
CA GLY A 20 19.65 34.74 10.75
C GLY A 20 19.33 33.28 10.43
N PHE A 21 18.93 32.48 11.45
CA PHE A 21 18.21 31.24 11.22
C PHE A 21 17.25 30.98 12.39
N ALA A 22 16.19 31.76 12.44
CA ALA A 22 15.02 31.48 13.27
C ALA A 22 13.79 31.47 12.34
N GLY A 23 13.81 30.59 11.36
CA GLY A 23 12.61 30.13 10.67
C GLY A 23 12.11 28.91 11.41
N ARG A 24 11.46 29.08 12.56
CA ARG A 24 10.52 28.10 13.07
C ARG A 24 9.44 27.99 12.01
N ARG A 25 9.49 26.92 11.19
CA ARG A 25 8.30 26.43 10.53
C ARG A 25 7.33 26.07 11.65
N GLU A 26 6.30 26.87 11.80
CA GLU A 26 5.08 26.45 12.49
C GLU A 26 4.59 25.22 11.74
N LEU A 27 4.88 24.06 12.31
CA LEU A 27 4.24 22.80 11.94
C LEU A 27 2.76 23.00 12.25
N SER A 28 1.98 23.11 11.19
CA SER A 28 0.53 23.01 11.23
C SER A 28 0.18 21.84 12.16
N THR A 29 -0.49 22.14 13.26
CA THR A 29 -1.13 21.16 14.15
C THR A 29 -2.37 20.59 13.45
N ALA A 30 -2.18 19.85 12.35
CA ALA A 30 -3.10 18.80 11.99
C ALA A 30 -2.94 17.74 13.08
N THR A 31 -4.02 17.39 13.74
CA THR A 31 -4.10 16.34 14.76
C THR A 31 -3.59 15.06 14.07
N GLN A 32 -2.32 14.69 14.27
CA GLN A 32 -1.79 13.40 13.86
C GLN A 32 -2.56 12.37 14.69
N GLU A 33 -3.46 11.64 14.03
CA GLU A 33 -4.07 10.48 14.66
C GLU A 33 -2.94 9.54 15.10
N GLN A 34 -2.93 9.19 16.39
CA GLN A 34 -1.92 8.30 16.94
C GLN A 34 -2.08 6.93 16.30
N SER A 35 -0.99 6.37 15.74
CA SER A 35 -1.03 5.03 15.16
C SER A 35 -1.42 3.98 16.22
N ARG A 36 -2.32 3.08 15.85
CA ARG A 36 -2.91 2.05 16.71
C ARG A 36 -2.16 0.73 16.58
N ILE A 37 -1.62 0.22 17.68
CA ILE A 37 -0.89 -1.05 17.70
C ILE A 37 -1.65 -2.08 18.54
N LEU A 38 -1.94 -3.24 17.94
CA LEU A 38 -2.53 -4.39 18.64
C LEU A 38 -1.42 -5.36 19.03
N VAL A 39 -1.20 -5.56 20.33
CA VAL A 39 -0.22 -6.51 20.88
C VAL A 39 -0.92 -7.80 21.25
N VAL A 40 -0.52 -8.91 20.66
CA VAL A 40 -1.10 -10.24 20.90
C VAL A 40 -0.02 -11.19 21.41
N ASP A 41 -0.06 -11.50 22.68
CA ASP A 41 0.93 -12.32 23.40
C ASP A 41 0.24 -12.94 24.62
N ASP A 42 0.33 -14.24 24.83
CA ASP A 42 -0.33 -14.93 25.95
C ASP A 42 0.36 -14.66 27.29
N GLU A 43 1.64 -14.27 27.26
CA GLU A 43 2.38 -13.94 28.48
C GLU A 43 2.02 -12.53 28.97
N GLU A 44 1.19 -12.46 30.01
CA GLU A 44 0.62 -11.22 30.54
C GLU A 44 1.68 -10.17 30.90
N ASN A 45 2.78 -10.58 31.52
CA ASN A 45 3.85 -9.67 31.96
C ASN A 45 4.53 -9.02 30.74
N LEU A 46 4.92 -9.83 29.73
CA LEU A 46 5.54 -9.32 28.52
C LEU A 46 4.59 -8.41 27.74
N ARG A 47 3.35 -8.82 27.58
CA ARG A 47 2.31 -8.02 26.94
C ARG A 47 2.13 -6.66 27.61
N ASN A 48 2.06 -6.62 28.95
CA ASN A 48 1.88 -5.38 29.71
C ASN A 48 3.10 -4.46 29.58
N ILE A 49 4.32 -5.00 29.58
CA ILE A 49 5.55 -4.25 29.36
C ILE A 49 5.55 -3.62 27.97
N LEU A 50 5.24 -4.38 26.93
CA LEU A 50 5.16 -3.88 25.53
C LEU A 50 4.10 -2.78 25.41
N VAL A 51 2.91 -2.99 25.94
CA VAL A 51 1.83 -1.99 25.94
C VAL A 51 2.28 -0.70 26.63
N PHE A 52 2.94 -0.80 27.77
CA PHE A 52 3.44 0.35 28.52
C PHE A 52 4.52 1.12 27.74
N GLN A 53 5.52 0.42 27.20
CA GLN A 53 6.61 1.03 26.45
C GLN A 53 6.11 1.71 25.17
N LEU A 54 5.26 1.03 24.39
CA LEU A 54 4.71 1.59 23.15
C LEU A 54 3.81 2.81 23.39
N ARG A 55 3.05 2.83 24.47
CA ARG A 55 2.30 4.03 24.88
C ARG A 55 3.22 5.19 25.26
N GLY A 56 4.38 4.89 25.87
CA GLY A 56 5.43 5.88 26.14
C GLY A 56 6.00 6.53 24.87
N GLU A 57 6.01 5.81 23.75
CA GLU A 57 6.42 6.30 22.43
C GLU A 57 5.29 7.05 21.68
N GLY A 58 4.10 7.17 22.28
CA GLY A 58 2.99 7.93 21.70
C GLY A 58 2.00 7.11 20.85
N PHE A 59 2.08 5.78 20.87
CA PHE A 59 1.10 4.91 20.17
C PHE A 59 -0.17 4.71 21.00
N GLU A 60 -1.33 4.56 20.32
CA GLU A 60 -2.53 4.00 20.94
C GLU A 60 -2.42 2.46 20.92
N VAL A 61 -2.44 1.81 22.10
CA VAL A 61 -2.10 0.38 22.18
C VAL A 61 -3.16 -0.41 22.94
N ARG A 62 -3.56 -1.55 22.37
CA ARG A 62 -4.38 -2.60 23.00
C ARG A 62 -3.59 -3.90 23.09
N GLY A 63 -3.76 -4.63 24.21
CA GLY A 63 -3.17 -5.95 24.42
C GLY A 63 -4.24 -7.02 24.44
N LEU A 64 -3.98 -8.16 23.78
CA LEU A 64 -4.80 -9.37 23.80
C LEU A 64 -3.95 -10.56 24.25
N GLY A 65 -4.54 -11.44 25.06
CA GLY A 65 -3.88 -12.66 25.54
C GLY A 65 -4.18 -13.91 24.71
N ARG A 66 -4.98 -13.79 23.64
CA ARG A 66 -5.48 -14.94 22.88
C ARG A 66 -5.54 -14.66 21.40
N GLY A 67 -5.10 -15.63 20.58
CA GLY A 67 -5.11 -15.51 19.13
C GLY A 67 -6.51 -15.42 18.50
N ASP A 68 -7.50 -16.13 19.04
CA ASP A 68 -8.88 -16.15 18.55
C ASP A 68 -9.62 -14.80 18.73
N GLU A 69 -9.16 -13.93 19.62
CA GLU A 69 -9.70 -12.59 19.83
C GLU A 69 -9.16 -11.57 18.80
N THR A 70 -8.09 -11.90 18.08
CA THR A 70 -7.35 -10.94 17.24
C THR A 70 -8.15 -10.44 16.06
N LEU A 71 -8.79 -11.32 15.28
CA LEU A 71 -9.59 -10.92 14.12
C LEU A 71 -10.80 -10.07 14.53
N PRO A 72 -11.62 -10.43 15.53
CA PRO A 72 -12.71 -9.57 16.01
C PRO A 72 -12.23 -8.19 16.49
N ALA A 73 -11.10 -8.15 17.21
CA ALA A 73 -10.51 -6.89 17.67
C ALA A 73 -9.99 -6.04 16.51
N ALA A 74 -9.32 -6.65 15.53
CA ALA A 74 -8.82 -5.95 14.36
C ALA A 74 -9.97 -5.34 13.53
N LEU A 75 -11.08 -6.05 13.38
CA LEU A 75 -12.26 -5.55 12.66
C LEU A 75 -12.96 -4.38 13.37
N SER A 76 -13.06 -4.46 14.71
CA SER A 76 -13.78 -3.44 15.49
C SER A 76 -12.94 -2.20 15.81
N TRP A 77 -11.64 -2.38 16.09
CA TRP A 77 -10.75 -1.31 16.53
C TRP A 77 -9.87 -0.73 15.41
N LYS A 78 -9.71 -1.46 14.29
CA LYS A 78 -8.93 -1.07 13.10
C LYS A 78 -7.51 -0.63 13.47
N PRO A 79 -6.65 -1.52 13.99
CA PRO A 79 -5.26 -1.21 14.29
C PRO A 79 -4.48 -0.95 12.99
N ASP A 80 -3.40 -0.20 13.11
CA ASP A 80 -2.45 0.09 12.01
C ASP A 80 -1.36 -0.97 11.92
N LEU A 81 -1.12 -1.70 13.02
CA LEU A 81 -0.10 -2.74 13.13
C LEU A 81 -0.51 -3.79 14.17
N VAL A 82 -0.17 -5.05 13.92
CA VAL A 82 -0.26 -6.15 14.90
C VAL A 82 1.16 -6.60 15.26
N LEU A 83 1.50 -6.60 16.57
CA LEU A 83 2.63 -7.32 17.14
C LEU A 83 2.11 -8.67 17.65
N LEU A 84 2.66 -9.77 17.15
CA LEU A 84 2.08 -11.10 17.32
C LEU A 84 3.10 -12.10 17.80
N ASP A 85 2.85 -12.75 18.95
CA ASP A 85 3.59 -13.98 19.30
C ASP A 85 3.06 -15.17 18.50
N LEU A 86 3.95 -16.10 18.15
CA LEU A 86 3.59 -17.37 17.51
C LEU A 86 3.12 -18.43 18.51
N MET A 87 3.66 -18.40 19.71
CA MET A 87 3.53 -19.49 20.66
C MET A 87 2.43 -19.20 21.68
N MET A 88 1.19 -19.29 21.24
CA MET A 88 0.01 -19.06 22.09
C MET A 88 -0.86 -20.32 22.20
N PRO A 89 -1.49 -20.57 23.35
CA PRO A 89 -2.44 -21.66 23.50
C PRO A 89 -3.73 -21.43 22.69
N GLY A 90 -4.28 -22.50 22.14
CA GLY A 90 -5.47 -22.46 21.31
C GLY A 90 -5.14 -22.08 19.86
N MET A 91 -5.46 -20.86 19.42
CA MET A 91 -5.06 -20.37 18.10
C MET A 91 -3.64 -19.81 18.16
N ASP A 92 -2.70 -20.49 17.50
CA ASP A 92 -1.32 -20.04 17.37
C ASP A 92 -1.18 -18.81 16.46
N GLY A 93 -0.01 -18.15 16.48
CA GLY A 93 0.22 -16.96 15.68
C GLY A 93 0.15 -17.21 14.16
N PHE A 94 0.45 -18.42 13.69
CA PHE A 94 0.26 -18.75 12.26
C PHE A 94 -1.23 -18.80 11.90
N GLY A 95 -2.07 -19.34 12.79
CA GLY A 95 -3.52 -19.30 12.65
C GLY A 95 -4.06 -17.88 12.59
N VAL A 96 -3.56 -17.00 13.47
CA VAL A 96 -3.90 -15.57 13.47
C VAL A 96 -3.50 -14.90 12.14
N CYS A 97 -2.28 -15.12 11.66
CA CYS A 97 -1.85 -14.58 10.35
C CYS A 97 -2.80 -15.03 9.25
N ARG A 98 -3.11 -16.32 9.15
CA ARG A 98 -4.04 -16.84 8.12
C ARG A 98 -5.44 -16.24 8.25
N ALA A 99 -5.96 -16.10 9.47
CA ALA A 99 -7.28 -15.51 9.70
C ALA A 99 -7.33 -14.04 9.26
N LEU A 100 -6.31 -13.25 9.60
CA LEU A 100 -6.22 -11.85 9.18
C LEU A 100 -6.05 -11.70 7.65
N ARG A 101 -5.30 -12.58 6.99
CA ARG A 101 -5.12 -12.58 5.52
C ARG A 101 -6.33 -13.10 4.77
N GLY A 102 -7.12 -13.97 5.39
CA GLY A 102 -8.36 -14.50 4.82
C GLY A 102 -9.56 -13.56 4.89
N HIS A 103 -9.44 -12.41 5.58
CA HIS A 103 -10.54 -11.46 5.72
C HIS A 103 -10.21 -10.16 4.97
N GLU A 104 -11.09 -9.73 4.06
CA GLU A 104 -10.91 -8.58 3.16
C GLU A 104 -10.48 -7.29 3.88
N SER A 105 -11.13 -6.96 5.00
CA SER A 105 -10.82 -5.74 5.76
C SER A 105 -9.49 -5.77 6.52
N THR A 106 -8.83 -6.92 6.64
CA THR A 106 -7.59 -7.09 7.41
C THR A 106 -6.46 -7.73 6.60
N GLN A 107 -6.69 -8.12 5.35
CA GLN A 107 -5.68 -8.77 4.51
C GLN A 107 -4.41 -7.92 4.32
N GLY A 108 -4.54 -6.59 4.26
CA GLY A 108 -3.42 -5.64 4.16
C GLY A 108 -2.85 -5.17 5.49
N LEU A 109 -3.42 -5.61 6.64
CA LEU A 109 -2.98 -5.16 7.97
C LEU A 109 -1.54 -5.60 8.25
N PRO A 110 -0.61 -4.68 8.56
CA PRO A 110 0.76 -5.02 8.90
C PRO A 110 0.85 -5.94 10.11
N ILE A 111 1.70 -6.98 10.02
CA ILE A 111 1.96 -7.94 11.10
C ILE A 111 3.47 -8.07 11.30
N ILE A 112 3.95 -7.78 12.51
CA ILE A 112 5.31 -8.10 12.97
C ILE A 112 5.20 -9.28 13.93
N VAL A 113 5.82 -10.40 13.60
CA VAL A 113 5.93 -11.54 14.47
C VAL A 113 7.08 -11.34 15.45
N VAL A 114 6.80 -11.53 16.76
CA VAL A 114 7.77 -11.39 17.85
C VAL A 114 7.74 -12.66 18.70
N THR A 115 8.71 -13.57 18.55
CA THR A 115 8.67 -14.91 19.15
C THR A 115 10.01 -15.38 19.67
N ALA A 116 10.00 -16.33 20.64
CA ALA A 116 11.21 -16.98 21.12
C ALA A 116 11.81 -17.98 20.10
N ARG A 117 11.05 -18.42 19.08
CA ARG A 117 11.53 -19.35 18.06
C ARG A 117 12.19 -18.61 16.90
N GLY A 118 13.51 -18.71 16.81
CA GLY A 118 14.33 -17.99 15.81
C GLY A 118 14.87 -18.88 14.69
N ASP A 119 14.43 -20.14 14.57
CA ASP A 119 14.91 -21.03 13.51
C ASP A 119 14.42 -20.59 12.11
N ALA A 120 15.23 -20.90 11.10
CA ALA A 120 14.96 -20.47 9.72
C ALA A 120 13.62 -20.99 9.15
N ALA A 121 13.19 -22.18 9.59
CA ALA A 121 11.93 -22.77 9.16
C ALA A 121 10.72 -22.01 9.73
N THR A 122 10.75 -21.67 11.02
CA THR A 122 9.72 -20.86 11.70
C THR A 122 9.62 -19.47 11.06
N ARG A 123 10.77 -18.83 10.77
CA ARG A 123 10.80 -17.53 10.09
C ARG A 123 10.16 -17.59 8.68
N LEU A 124 10.52 -18.61 7.90
CA LEU A 124 9.95 -18.81 6.57
C LEU A 124 8.44 -19.05 6.64
N GLN A 125 7.98 -19.89 7.58
CA GLN A 125 6.56 -20.16 7.78
C GLN A 125 5.78 -18.90 8.16
N ALA A 126 6.31 -18.04 9.04
CA ALA A 126 5.68 -16.78 9.41
C ALA A 126 5.49 -15.84 8.20
N LEU A 127 6.54 -15.70 7.37
CA LEU A 127 6.47 -14.89 6.16
C LEU A 127 5.48 -15.46 5.13
N VAL A 128 5.45 -16.79 4.96
CA VAL A 128 4.48 -17.47 4.07
C VAL A 128 3.06 -17.33 4.61
N ALA A 129 2.88 -17.35 5.94
CA ALA A 129 1.58 -17.11 6.55
C ALA A 129 1.11 -15.64 6.47
N GLY A 130 1.96 -14.75 5.97
CA GLY A 130 1.62 -13.35 5.70
C GLY A 130 2.16 -12.34 6.73
N ALA A 131 3.12 -12.71 7.59
CA ALA A 131 3.84 -11.72 8.39
C ALA A 131 4.69 -10.81 7.49
N HIS A 132 4.76 -9.51 7.81
CA HIS A 132 5.61 -8.54 7.11
C HIS A 132 7.03 -8.57 7.63
N GLU A 133 7.18 -8.75 8.95
CA GLU A 133 8.46 -8.79 9.62
C GLU A 133 8.48 -9.86 10.71
N PHE A 134 9.71 -10.22 11.14
CA PHE A 134 9.95 -11.25 12.13
C PHE A 134 11.09 -10.83 13.06
N LEU A 135 10.86 -10.89 14.37
CA LEU A 135 11.82 -10.56 15.41
C LEU A 135 11.93 -11.67 16.44
N VAL A 136 13.15 -12.01 16.86
CA VAL A 136 13.40 -13.08 17.82
C VAL A 136 13.61 -12.50 19.20
N LYS A 137 12.90 -13.02 20.21
CA LYS A 137 13.11 -12.74 21.63
C LYS A 137 14.40 -13.46 22.13
N PRO A 138 15.30 -12.82 22.92
CA PRO A 138 15.27 -11.42 23.32
C PRO A 138 15.76 -10.48 22.21
N TYR A 139 15.20 -9.28 22.14
CA TYR A 139 15.55 -8.24 21.19
C TYR A 139 15.85 -6.91 21.90
N ALA A 140 16.59 -6.01 21.23
CA ALA A 140 16.76 -4.65 21.70
C ALA A 140 15.49 -3.83 21.46
N TRP A 141 15.11 -2.97 22.41
CA TRP A 141 13.92 -2.12 22.28
C TRP A 141 13.98 -1.24 21.03
N GLU A 142 15.15 -0.66 20.77
CA GLU A 142 15.43 0.19 19.62
C GLU A 142 15.24 -0.58 18.29
N GLU A 143 15.55 -1.87 18.26
CA GLU A 143 15.35 -2.71 17.07
C GLU A 143 13.86 -2.92 16.80
N LEU A 144 13.07 -3.26 17.83
CA LEU A 144 11.62 -3.42 17.69
C LEU A 144 10.99 -2.10 17.21
N LEU A 145 11.34 -0.99 17.85
CA LEU A 145 10.80 0.33 17.53
C LEU A 145 11.15 0.77 16.09
N ALA A 146 12.38 0.55 15.65
CA ALA A 146 12.81 0.83 14.29
C ALA A 146 12.00 0.01 13.25
N ARG A 147 11.72 -1.28 13.54
CA ARG A 147 10.90 -2.14 12.67
C ARG A 147 9.44 -1.69 12.64
N ILE A 148 8.88 -1.29 13.79
CA ILE A 148 7.52 -0.74 13.88
C ILE A 148 7.41 0.49 13.00
N HIS A 149 8.31 1.47 13.14
CA HIS A 149 8.30 2.68 12.32
C HIS A 149 8.47 2.38 10.84
N ALA A 150 9.41 1.51 10.46
CA ALA A 150 9.61 1.12 9.07
C ALA A 150 8.36 0.48 8.44
N VAL A 151 7.69 -0.42 9.19
CA VAL A 151 6.49 -1.11 8.71
C VAL A 151 5.28 -0.17 8.66
N LEU A 152 5.11 0.71 9.65
CA LEU A 152 4.06 1.73 9.65
C LEU A 152 4.27 2.75 8.53
N GLU A 153 5.50 3.25 8.35
CA GLU A 153 5.84 4.18 7.27
C GLU A 153 5.56 3.56 5.90
N LEU A 154 5.92 2.29 5.70
CA LEU A 154 5.61 1.56 4.48
C LEU A 154 4.10 1.41 4.28
N ALA A 155 3.35 1.09 5.34
CA ALA A 155 1.90 0.98 5.30
C ALA A 155 1.20 2.34 5.09
N GLU A 156 1.74 3.42 5.67
CA GLU A 156 1.28 4.78 5.43
C GLU A 156 1.57 5.23 4.01
N ARG A 157 2.73 4.91 3.46
CA ARG A 157 3.03 5.14 2.04
C ARG A 157 2.03 4.41 1.15
N HIS A 158 1.71 3.16 1.44
CA HIS A 158 0.68 2.41 0.70
C HIS A 158 -0.74 2.98 0.91
N ARG A 159 -1.06 3.51 2.11
CA ARG A 159 -2.33 4.22 2.38
C ARG A 159 -2.32 5.66 1.87
N GLY A 160 -1.19 6.34 1.94
CA GLY A 160 -0.99 7.71 1.48
C GLY A 160 -0.77 7.84 -0.03
N GLN A 161 -0.57 6.74 -0.76
CA GLN A 161 -0.52 6.74 -2.22
C GLN A 161 -1.83 7.25 -2.84
N ALA A 162 -2.98 7.06 -2.17
CA ALA A 162 -4.22 7.75 -2.54
C ALA A 162 -4.07 9.29 -2.48
N SER A 163 -3.22 9.81 -1.58
CA SER A 163 -2.91 11.25 -1.46
C SER A 163 -1.79 11.70 -2.42
N PHE A 164 -0.85 10.80 -2.76
CA PHE A 164 0.28 11.13 -3.63
C PHE A 164 -0.13 11.38 -5.08
N ILE A 165 -1.11 10.62 -5.58
CA ILE A 165 -1.64 10.77 -6.96
C ILE A 165 -2.93 11.60 -7.01
N GLY A 166 -3.42 12.12 -5.87
CA GLY A 166 -4.59 12.99 -5.79
C GLY A 166 -5.94 12.32 -6.12
N LEU A 167 -5.99 10.98 -6.23
CA LEU A 167 -7.20 10.24 -6.51
C LEU A 167 -7.96 9.84 -5.23
N PRO A 168 -9.30 9.69 -5.28
CA PRO A 168 -10.11 9.17 -4.20
C PRO A 168 -9.66 7.79 -3.73
N GLY A 169 -9.51 7.60 -2.40
CA GLY A 169 -9.14 6.31 -1.79
C GLY A 169 -10.33 5.37 -1.61
N SER A 170 -10.10 4.24 -0.88
CA SER A 170 -11.07 3.15 -0.68
C SER A 170 -12.43 3.63 -0.19
N ALA A 171 -12.48 4.48 0.86
CA ALA A 171 -13.75 4.93 1.43
C ALA A 171 -14.58 5.79 0.45
N ALA A 172 -13.93 6.67 -0.32
CA ALA A 172 -14.60 7.49 -1.33
C ALA A 172 -15.05 6.64 -2.53
N THR A 173 -14.26 5.63 -2.90
CA THR A 173 -14.61 4.67 -3.96
C THR A 173 -15.84 3.85 -3.58
N GLU A 174 -15.89 3.32 -2.35
CA GLU A 174 -17.05 2.57 -1.83
C GLU A 174 -18.30 3.45 -1.76
N ALA A 175 -18.17 4.70 -1.32
CA ALA A 175 -19.27 5.65 -1.26
C ALA A 175 -19.84 5.94 -2.66
N GLU A 176 -18.98 6.12 -3.67
CA GLU A 176 -19.40 6.39 -5.04
C GLU A 176 -20.07 5.18 -5.70
N ILE A 177 -19.53 3.98 -5.51
CA ILE A 177 -20.16 2.73 -5.96
C ILE A 177 -21.58 2.60 -5.32
N THR A 178 -21.67 2.84 -4.02
CA THR A 178 -22.95 2.78 -3.29
C THR A 178 -23.95 3.83 -3.82
N ARG A 179 -23.47 5.03 -4.12
CA ARG A 179 -24.29 6.10 -4.72
C ARG A 179 -24.86 5.67 -6.07
N LEU A 180 -24.03 5.11 -6.95
CA LEU A 180 -24.43 4.66 -8.28
C LEU A 180 -25.38 3.46 -8.21
N LEU A 181 -25.14 2.49 -7.33
CA LEU A 181 -26.04 1.34 -7.14
C LEU A 181 -27.43 1.74 -6.63
N ASN A 182 -27.52 2.78 -5.77
CA ASN A 182 -28.77 3.32 -5.30
C ASN A 182 -29.42 4.31 -6.30
N GLY A 183 -28.68 4.70 -7.34
CA GLY A 183 -29.12 5.62 -8.39
C GLY A 183 -29.97 4.94 -9.47
N GLN A 184 -30.22 5.70 -10.53
CA GLN A 184 -31.01 5.21 -11.69
C GLN A 184 -30.16 5.06 -12.96
N GLU A 185 -28.85 5.24 -12.84
CA GLU A 185 -27.91 5.25 -13.96
C GLU A 185 -27.26 3.87 -14.12
N ASP A 186 -27.19 3.39 -15.35
CA ASP A 186 -26.38 2.23 -15.68
C ASP A 186 -24.90 2.64 -15.66
N PHE A 187 -24.04 1.78 -15.15
CA PHE A 187 -22.60 2.03 -15.12
C PHE A 187 -21.80 0.74 -15.32
N ALA A 188 -20.56 0.89 -15.70
CA ALA A 188 -19.57 -0.17 -15.70
C ALA A 188 -18.53 0.08 -14.63
N PHE A 189 -18.17 -0.99 -13.94
CA PHE A 189 -17.10 -1.04 -12.95
C PHE A 189 -15.88 -1.70 -13.58
N LEU A 190 -14.80 -0.94 -13.73
CA LEU A 190 -13.50 -1.43 -14.19
C LEU A 190 -12.59 -1.55 -12.98
N SER A 191 -12.04 -2.73 -12.76
CA SER A 191 -10.99 -2.97 -11.77
C SER A 191 -9.68 -3.24 -12.47
N LEU A 192 -8.67 -2.41 -12.20
CA LEU A 192 -7.36 -2.47 -12.83
C LEU A 192 -6.32 -2.92 -11.81
N ASP A 193 -5.35 -3.70 -12.26
CA ASP A 193 -4.29 -4.24 -11.41
C ASP A 193 -3.02 -4.44 -12.25
N ILE A 194 -1.86 -4.04 -11.71
CA ILE A 194 -0.57 -4.19 -12.38
C ILE A 194 0.02 -5.55 -12.08
N ASP A 195 0.05 -6.43 -13.07
CA ASP A 195 0.60 -7.77 -12.93
C ASP A 195 2.11 -7.74 -12.64
N TYR A 196 2.55 -8.61 -11.73
CA TYR A 196 3.95 -8.74 -11.29
C TYR A 196 4.50 -7.53 -10.52
N PHE A 197 3.67 -6.55 -10.13
CA PHE A 197 4.09 -5.29 -9.49
C PHE A 197 4.93 -5.51 -8.22
N ARG A 198 4.54 -6.46 -7.37
CA ARG A 198 5.34 -6.80 -6.20
C ARG A 198 6.76 -7.26 -6.57
N ARG A 199 6.92 -8.11 -7.61
CA ARG A 199 8.22 -8.60 -8.08
C ARG A 199 9.05 -7.48 -8.70
N PHE A 200 8.37 -6.56 -9.37
CA PHE A 200 8.99 -5.36 -9.90
C PHE A 200 9.57 -4.50 -8.77
N ASN A 201 8.81 -4.23 -7.70
CA ASN A 201 9.28 -3.48 -6.54
C ASN A 201 10.46 -4.18 -5.83
N GLU A 202 10.43 -5.52 -5.70
CA GLU A 202 11.53 -6.31 -5.14
C GLU A 202 12.83 -6.16 -5.96
N LYS A 203 12.74 -5.96 -7.27
CA LYS A 203 13.89 -5.83 -8.18
C LYS A 203 14.38 -4.39 -8.33
N PHE A 204 13.47 -3.47 -8.60
CA PHE A 204 13.79 -2.11 -9.05
C PHE A 204 13.63 -1.06 -7.95
N GLY A 205 13.08 -1.44 -6.80
CA GLY A 205 12.81 -0.56 -5.66
C GLY A 205 11.41 0.08 -5.72
N TYR A 206 10.96 0.52 -4.54
CA TYR A 206 9.61 1.10 -4.39
C TYR A 206 9.47 2.45 -5.09
N GLU A 207 10.54 3.24 -5.21
CA GLU A 207 10.53 4.52 -5.94
C GLU A 207 10.08 4.34 -7.40
N ARG A 208 10.63 3.33 -8.09
CA ARG A 208 10.20 2.98 -9.45
C ARG A 208 8.77 2.40 -9.50
N GLY A 209 8.35 1.73 -8.44
CA GLY A 209 6.96 1.33 -8.29
C GLY A 209 6.02 2.53 -8.21
N ASP A 210 6.37 3.51 -7.39
CA ASP A 210 5.60 4.75 -7.26
C ASP A 210 5.53 5.54 -8.58
N GLU A 211 6.62 5.57 -9.34
CA GLU A 211 6.64 6.12 -10.71
C GLU A 211 5.67 5.37 -11.64
N THR A 212 5.61 4.04 -11.54
CA THR A 212 4.70 3.19 -12.33
C THR A 212 3.23 3.46 -11.98
N VAL A 213 2.90 3.55 -10.68
CA VAL A 213 1.56 3.88 -10.20
C VAL A 213 1.15 5.29 -10.64
N SER A 214 2.07 6.25 -10.54
CA SER A 214 1.84 7.63 -11.01
C SER A 214 1.64 7.72 -12.52
N MET A 215 2.37 6.93 -13.29
CA MET A 215 2.21 6.81 -14.74
C MET A 215 0.82 6.26 -15.07
N LEU A 216 0.40 5.15 -14.44
CA LEU A 216 -0.92 4.57 -14.67
C LEU A 216 -2.05 5.53 -14.28
N SER A 217 -1.90 6.27 -13.17
CA SER A 217 -2.88 7.29 -12.74
C SER A 217 -3.08 8.36 -13.82
N ARG A 218 -2.00 8.91 -14.37
CA ARG A 218 -2.06 9.90 -15.46
C ARG A 218 -2.68 9.30 -16.71
N LEU A 219 -2.24 8.12 -17.10
CA LEU A 219 -2.76 7.41 -18.26
C LEU A 219 -4.27 7.17 -18.17
N ILE A 220 -4.79 6.81 -16.98
CA ILE A 220 -6.24 6.68 -16.76
C ILE A 220 -6.94 8.01 -16.98
N GLN A 221 -6.44 9.11 -16.44
CA GLN A 221 -7.04 10.44 -16.59
C GLN A 221 -7.01 10.88 -18.07
N ASP A 222 -5.88 10.76 -18.73
CA ASP A 222 -5.71 11.13 -20.15
C ASP A 222 -6.67 10.33 -21.05
N VAL A 223 -6.82 9.03 -20.81
CA VAL A 223 -7.76 8.19 -21.58
C VAL A 223 -9.20 8.62 -21.31
N LEU A 224 -9.57 8.89 -20.05
CA LEU A 224 -10.94 9.28 -19.73
C LEU A 224 -11.34 10.63 -20.32
N GLU A 225 -10.40 11.57 -20.48
CA GLU A 225 -10.64 12.85 -21.15
C GLU A 225 -11.00 12.71 -22.65
N GLU A 226 -10.62 11.59 -23.29
CA GLU A 226 -10.92 11.32 -24.69
C GLU A 226 -12.32 10.71 -24.91
N TYR A 227 -13.00 10.29 -23.84
CA TYR A 227 -14.31 9.65 -23.91
C TYR A 227 -15.39 10.46 -23.20
N GLU A 228 -16.48 10.76 -23.90
CA GLU A 228 -17.67 11.32 -23.26
C GLU A 228 -18.40 10.22 -22.47
N SER A 229 -18.49 10.37 -21.15
CA SER A 229 -19.17 9.43 -20.28
C SER A 229 -20.06 10.19 -19.29
N SER A 230 -21.32 9.75 -19.12
CA SER A 230 -22.26 10.34 -18.15
C SER A 230 -21.87 9.99 -16.72
N VAL A 231 -21.17 8.88 -16.53
CA VAL A 231 -20.54 8.46 -15.28
C VAL A 231 -19.02 8.50 -15.48
N CYS A 232 -18.33 9.23 -14.64
CA CYS A 232 -16.87 9.31 -14.69
C CYS A 232 -16.32 9.44 -13.27
N PHE A 233 -15.69 8.39 -12.76
CA PHE A 233 -15.02 8.41 -11.46
C PHE A 233 -13.77 7.52 -11.52
N VAL A 234 -12.70 7.98 -10.88
CA VAL A 234 -11.46 7.23 -10.72
C VAL A 234 -11.15 7.15 -9.23
N GLY A 235 -10.95 5.94 -8.75
CA GLY A 235 -10.51 5.67 -7.38
C GLY A 235 -9.20 4.90 -7.37
N HIS A 236 -8.39 5.13 -6.34
CA HIS A 236 -7.18 4.37 -6.05
C HIS A 236 -7.28 3.80 -4.64
N PRO A 237 -7.83 2.58 -4.48
CA PRO A 237 -7.97 1.95 -3.17
C PRO A 237 -6.63 1.74 -2.45
N GLY A 238 -5.54 1.55 -3.19
CA GLY A 238 -4.18 1.45 -2.67
C GLY A 238 -3.31 0.48 -3.45
N GLY A 239 -2.00 0.59 -3.31
CA GLY A 239 -1.03 -0.27 -4.00
C GLY A 239 -1.06 -0.10 -5.51
N ASP A 240 -1.31 -1.18 -6.22
CA ASP A 240 -1.45 -1.29 -7.67
C ASP A 240 -2.92 -1.39 -8.14
N ASP A 241 -3.87 -1.26 -7.21
CA ASP A 241 -5.31 -1.37 -7.49
C ASP A 241 -5.93 -0.02 -7.88
N PHE A 242 -6.57 0.05 -9.05
CA PHE A 242 -7.39 1.18 -9.48
C PHE A 242 -8.82 0.75 -9.79
N VAL A 243 -9.74 1.68 -9.58
CA VAL A 243 -11.16 1.53 -9.92
C VAL A 243 -11.59 2.67 -10.82
N VAL A 244 -12.23 2.32 -11.95
CA VAL A 244 -12.81 3.31 -12.87
C VAL A 244 -14.29 2.99 -13.03
N LEU A 245 -15.16 4.00 -12.84
CA LEU A 245 -16.59 3.88 -13.06
C LEU A 245 -16.95 4.77 -14.24
N VAL A 246 -17.55 4.17 -15.26
CA VAL A 246 -17.90 4.84 -16.52
C VAL A 246 -19.25 4.33 -17.05
N SER A 247 -19.77 4.94 -18.10
CA SER A 247 -20.95 4.42 -18.81
C SER A 247 -20.65 3.06 -19.45
N PRO A 248 -21.60 2.12 -19.49
CA PRO A 248 -21.38 0.77 -20.03
C PRO A 248 -20.87 0.76 -21.47
N GLU A 249 -21.29 1.73 -22.28
CA GLU A 249 -20.95 1.85 -23.70
C GLU A 249 -19.48 2.19 -23.92
N THR A 250 -18.87 2.94 -23.00
CA THR A 250 -17.48 3.41 -23.10
C THR A 250 -16.50 2.45 -22.39
N ALA A 251 -17.00 1.53 -21.56
CA ALA A 251 -16.19 0.68 -20.70
C ALA A 251 -15.18 -0.18 -21.45
N GLN A 252 -15.62 -0.88 -22.49
CA GLN A 252 -14.75 -1.78 -23.26
C GLN A 252 -13.70 -0.99 -24.05
N PRO A 253 -14.03 0.06 -24.84
CA PRO A 253 -13.04 0.90 -25.51
C PRO A 253 -12.01 1.51 -24.57
N ILE A 254 -12.44 2.02 -23.40
CA ILE A 254 -11.54 2.58 -22.38
C ILE A 254 -10.59 1.49 -21.87
N ALA A 255 -11.09 0.31 -21.51
CA ALA A 255 -10.27 -0.79 -21.00
C ALA A 255 -9.20 -1.24 -22.02
N GLU A 256 -9.56 -1.34 -23.29
CA GLU A 256 -8.65 -1.70 -24.38
C GLU A 256 -7.58 -0.63 -24.61
N GLU A 257 -7.97 0.64 -24.58
CA GLU A 257 -7.02 1.75 -24.74
C GLU A 257 -6.06 1.86 -23.56
N LEU A 258 -6.56 1.66 -22.32
CA LEU A 258 -5.72 1.61 -21.12
C LEU A 258 -4.65 0.51 -21.20
N THR A 259 -5.04 -0.70 -21.59
CA THR A 259 -4.10 -1.81 -21.73
C THR A 259 -3.08 -1.56 -22.83
N ARG A 260 -3.50 -0.99 -23.95
CA ARG A 260 -2.63 -0.65 -25.09
C ARG A 260 -1.58 0.41 -24.74
N ARG A 261 -1.99 1.52 -24.06
CA ARG A 261 -1.07 2.59 -23.66
C ARG A 261 -0.15 2.13 -22.55
N PHE A 262 -0.67 1.36 -21.59
CA PHE A 262 0.15 0.80 -20.52
C PHE A 262 1.29 -0.08 -21.08
N ASP A 263 1.02 -0.91 -22.09
CA ASP A 263 2.05 -1.71 -22.75
C ASP A 263 3.18 -0.83 -23.32
N SER A 264 2.81 0.28 -23.93
CA SER A 264 3.78 1.22 -24.53
C SER A 264 4.59 1.96 -23.47
N GLU A 265 3.91 2.52 -22.44
CA GLU A 265 4.56 3.40 -21.46
C GLU A 265 5.37 2.63 -20.42
N SER A 266 4.90 1.44 -20.01
CA SER A 266 5.61 0.61 -19.03
C SER A 266 6.98 0.12 -19.53
N ARG A 267 7.20 0.11 -20.84
CA ARG A 267 8.50 -0.26 -21.44
C ARG A 267 9.65 0.63 -20.98
N ALA A 268 9.38 1.89 -20.65
CA ALA A 268 10.39 2.82 -20.16
C ALA A 268 11.04 2.40 -18.81
N PHE A 269 10.40 1.49 -18.09
CA PHE A 269 10.92 0.97 -16.83
C PHE A 269 11.95 -0.17 -16.99
N PHE A 270 12.15 -0.69 -18.20
CA PHE A 270 12.98 -1.85 -18.46
C PHE A 270 14.17 -1.53 -19.37
N SER A 271 15.24 -2.33 -19.25
CA SER A 271 16.36 -2.25 -20.16
C SER A 271 16.03 -2.87 -21.53
N ASP A 272 16.75 -2.47 -22.60
CA ASP A 272 16.60 -3.05 -23.93
C ASP A 272 16.71 -4.59 -23.89
N ARG A 273 17.62 -5.11 -23.08
CA ARG A 273 17.83 -6.54 -22.90
C ARG A 273 16.61 -7.24 -22.29
N ASP A 274 15.92 -6.60 -21.32
CA ASP A 274 14.72 -7.17 -20.69
C ASP A 274 13.56 -7.11 -21.67
N LEU A 275 13.45 -6.03 -22.44
CA LEU A 275 12.45 -5.86 -23.50
C LEU A 275 12.59 -6.90 -24.62
N GLU A 276 13.83 -7.17 -25.08
CA GLU A 276 14.11 -8.20 -26.09
C GLU A 276 13.74 -9.61 -25.62
N ARG A 277 13.93 -9.89 -24.34
CA ARG A 277 13.62 -11.19 -23.73
C ARG A 277 12.15 -11.36 -23.35
N GLY A 278 11.44 -10.26 -23.09
CA GLY A 278 10.09 -10.26 -22.54
C GLY A 278 10.02 -10.59 -21.04
N TYR A 279 11.16 -10.62 -20.34
CA TYR A 279 11.23 -10.86 -18.91
C TYR A 279 12.51 -10.25 -18.32
N TYR A 280 12.51 -10.00 -17.00
CA TYR A 280 13.69 -9.64 -16.22
C TYR A 280 14.02 -10.73 -15.19
N GLU A 281 15.26 -10.76 -14.72
CA GLU A 281 15.73 -11.74 -13.74
C GLU A 281 15.78 -11.14 -12.34
N ILE A 282 15.27 -11.87 -11.37
CA ILE A 282 15.44 -11.61 -9.94
C ILE A 282 16.23 -12.71 -9.28
N VAL A 283 16.90 -12.41 -8.17
CA VAL A 283 17.48 -13.42 -7.30
C VAL A 283 16.54 -13.56 -6.11
N ASN A 284 15.88 -14.71 -5.99
CA ASN A 284 15.00 -14.96 -4.86
C ASN A 284 15.80 -15.16 -3.55
N ARG A 285 15.09 -15.19 -2.42
CA ARG A 285 15.69 -15.32 -1.08
C ARG A 285 16.54 -16.59 -0.88
N SER A 286 16.38 -17.60 -1.73
CA SER A 286 17.19 -18.82 -1.74
C SER A 286 18.42 -18.73 -2.66
N GLY A 287 18.71 -17.57 -3.23
CA GLY A 287 19.84 -17.34 -4.15
C GLY A 287 19.61 -17.88 -5.57
N ARG A 288 18.42 -18.36 -5.89
CA ARG A 288 18.10 -18.86 -7.24
C ARG A 288 17.63 -17.72 -8.12
N ARG A 289 18.05 -17.75 -9.39
CA ARG A 289 17.51 -16.83 -10.41
C ARG A 289 16.12 -17.27 -10.82
N GLU A 290 15.24 -16.31 -10.90
CA GLU A 290 13.85 -16.47 -11.33
C GLU A 290 13.56 -15.46 -12.43
N SER A 291 12.97 -15.91 -13.54
CA SER A 291 12.55 -15.05 -14.63
C SER A 291 11.13 -14.56 -14.35
N VAL A 292 10.94 -13.25 -14.33
CA VAL A 292 9.66 -12.59 -14.09
C VAL A 292 9.26 -11.86 -15.36
N PRO A 293 8.04 -12.07 -15.88
CA PRO A 293 7.54 -11.31 -17.02
C PRO A 293 7.59 -9.80 -16.79
N LEU A 294 7.58 -9.01 -17.85
CA LEU A 294 7.45 -7.56 -17.78
C LEU A 294 6.09 -7.20 -17.15
N LEU A 295 5.98 -5.96 -16.66
CA LEU A 295 4.69 -5.46 -16.14
C LEU A 295 3.60 -5.57 -17.20
N ALA A 296 2.42 -5.96 -16.78
CA ALA A 296 1.23 -6.00 -17.61
C ALA A 296 0.04 -5.42 -16.83
N LEU A 297 -1.00 -5.02 -17.52
CA LEU A 297 -2.22 -4.48 -16.92
C LEU A 297 -3.38 -5.44 -17.14
N THR A 298 -3.95 -5.95 -16.06
CA THR A 298 -5.21 -6.70 -16.08
C THR A 298 -6.37 -5.76 -15.76
N VAL A 299 -7.34 -5.67 -16.66
CA VAL A 299 -8.57 -4.89 -16.50
C VAL A 299 -9.78 -5.83 -16.49
N ALA A 300 -10.48 -5.89 -15.37
CA ALA A 300 -11.75 -6.59 -15.25
C ALA A 300 -12.90 -5.59 -15.46
N VAL A 301 -13.81 -5.89 -16.36
CA VAL A 301 -14.98 -5.05 -16.68
C VAL A 301 -16.26 -5.76 -16.26
N VAL A 302 -17.00 -5.15 -15.35
CA VAL A 302 -18.30 -5.61 -14.86
C VAL A 302 -19.35 -4.55 -15.20
N ASN A 303 -20.29 -4.89 -16.07
CA ASN A 303 -21.39 -3.99 -16.44
C ASN A 303 -22.54 -4.12 -15.45
N HIS A 304 -22.91 -3.02 -14.79
CA HIS A 304 -24.12 -2.92 -14.01
C HIS A 304 -25.22 -2.28 -14.84
N VAL A 305 -26.22 -3.09 -15.21
CA VAL A 305 -27.44 -2.63 -15.83
C VAL A 305 -28.55 -2.70 -14.78
N ARG A 306 -29.33 -1.65 -14.63
CA ARG A 306 -30.38 -1.47 -13.63
C ARG A 306 -31.35 -2.65 -13.45
N ALA A 307 -31.51 -3.47 -14.47
CA ALA A 307 -32.34 -4.67 -14.41
C ALA A 307 -31.78 -5.78 -13.49
N ARG A 308 -30.57 -5.62 -12.98
CA ARG A 308 -29.89 -6.56 -12.08
C ARG A 308 -29.56 -5.89 -10.76
N GLU A 309 -30.25 -6.25 -9.71
CA GLU A 309 -29.88 -5.86 -8.34
C GLU A 309 -28.54 -6.53 -7.96
N LEU A 310 -27.41 -5.85 -8.20
CA LEU A 310 -26.11 -6.26 -7.73
C LEU A 310 -25.81 -5.52 -6.42
N HIS A 311 -25.54 -6.26 -5.36
CA HIS A 311 -25.02 -5.69 -4.12
C HIS A 311 -23.57 -5.23 -4.32
N PRO A 312 -23.07 -4.10 -3.70
CA PRO A 312 -21.69 -3.61 -3.86
C PRO A 312 -20.61 -4.70 -3.70
N ARG A 313 -20.76 -5.59 -2.72
CA ARG A 313 -19.84 -6.70 -2.50
C ARG A 313 -19.77 -7.66 -3.67
N ARG A 314 -20.89 -7.91 -4.35
CA ARG A 314 -20.92 -8.82 -5.48
C ARG A 314 -20.23 -8.26 -6.73
N LEU A 315 -20.22 -6.93 -6.92
CA LEU A 315 -19.44 -6.28 -7.97
C LEU A 315 -17.94 -6.51 -7.76
N ALA A 316 -17.46 -6.29 -6.53
CA ALA A 316 -16.06 -6.50 -6.16
C ALA A 316 -15.66 -7.97 -6.30
N ASP A 317 -16.50 -8.91 -5.85
CA ASP A 317 -16.25 -10.36 -5.96
C ASP A 317 -16.14 -10.80 -7.43
N VAL A 318 -17.07 -10.37 -8.28
CA VAL A 318 -17.04 -10.69 -9.73
C VAL A 318 -15.81 -10.09 -10.38
N ALA A 319 -15.45 -8.85 -10.09
CA ALA A 319 -14.25 -8.23 -10.61
C ALA A 319 -12.98 -8.96 -10.15
N ALA A 320 -12.91 -9.40 -8.88
CA ALA A 320 -11.79 -10.19 -8.36
C ALA A 320 -11.67 -11.55 -9.07
N GLU A 321 -12.79 -12.26 -9.31
CA GLU A 321 -12.80 -13.50 -10.10
C GLU A 321 -12.27 -13.27 -11.53
N LEU A 322 -12.72 -12.19 -12.19
CA LEU A 322 -12.28 -11.85 -13.54
C LEU A 322 -10.80 -11.46 -13.58
N ARG A 323 -10.30 -10.70 -12.60
CA ARG A 323 -8.86 -10.38 -12.48
C ARG A 323 -8.03 -11.64 -12.28
N CYS A 324 -8.46 -12.54 -11.40
CA CYS A 324 -7.77 -13.81 -11.17
C CYS A 324 -7.67 -14.63 -12.46
N TYR A 325 -8.75 -14.66 -13.26
CA TYR A 325 -8.74 -15.29 -14.57
C TYR A 325 -7.81 -14.56 -15.56
N GLY A 326 -7.81 -13.23 -15.58
CA GLY A 326 -6.91 -12.43 -16.41
C GLY A 326 -5.44 -12.72 -16.10
N LYS A 327 -5.05 -12.66 -14.83
CA LYS A 327 -3.67 -12.93 -14.36
C LYS A 327 -3.15 -14.34 -14.69
N SER A 328 -4.01 -15.29 -15.02
CA SER A 328 -3.60 -16.61 -15.50
C SER A 328 -3.10 -16.62 -16.96
N ARG A 329 -3.22 -15.49 -17.66
CA ARG A 329 -2.84 -15.32 -19.06
C ARG A 329 -1.67 -14.33 -19.17
N PRO A 330 -0.75 -14.50 -20.11
CA PRO A 330 0.37 -13.59 -20.29
C PRO A 330 -0.06 -12.28 -20.97
N GLY A 331 0.57 -11.18 -20.57
CA GLY A 331 0.43 -9.86 -21.19
C GLY A 331 -0.78 -9.06 -20.70
N ASN A 332 -0.95 -7.87 -21.28
CA ASN A 332 -2.06 -6.97 -20.97
C ASN A 332 -3.39 -7.60 -21.40
N ILE A 333 -4.39 -7.58 -20.53
CA ILE A 333 -5.63 -8.28 -20.79
C ILE A 333 -6.87 -7.53 -20.27
N VAL A 334 -7.92 -7.53 -21.08
CA VAL A 334 -9.26 -7.09 -20.68
C VAL A 334 -10.16 -8.32 -20.53
N VAL A 335 -10.78 -8.46 -19.37
CA VAL A 335 -11.72 -9.54 -19.07
C VAL A 335 -13.07 -8.96 -18.74
N THR A 336 -14.06 -9.24 -19.57
CA THR A 336 -15.43 -8.73 -19.40
C THR A 336 -16.38 -9.84 -18.95
N GLU A 337 -17.26 -9.52 -18.02
CA GLU A 337 -18.31 -10.43 -17.58
C GLU A 337 -19.24 -10.78 -18.75
N ARG A 338 -19.34 -12.08 -19.10
CA ARG A 338 -20.19 -12.59 -20.17
C ARG A 338 -21.51 -13.16 -19.67
N ARG A 339 -21.85 -13.00 -18.39
CA ARG A 339 -23.13 -13.50 -17.88
C ARG A 339 -24.27 -12.63 -18.42
N ARG A 340 -25.07 -13.21 -19.30
CA ARG A 340 -26.34 -12.64 -19.82
C ARG A 340 -27.44 -12.72 -18.77
#